data_b950dbbff0d4ee67b4f319191d287501
#
_entry.id   b950dbbff0d4ee67b4f319191d287501
#
_cell.length_a   1.000
_cell.length_b   1.000
_cell.length_c   1.000
_cell.angle_alpha   90.00
_cell.angle_beta   90.00
_cell.angle_gamma   90.00
#
_symmetry.space_group_name_H-M   'P 1'
#
loop_
_entity.id
_entity.type
_entity.pdbx_description
1 polymer ?
#
loop_
_entity_poly.entity_id
_entity_poly.type
_entity_poly.pdbx_seq_one_letter_code
_entity_poly.pdbx_strand_id
1 'polypeptide(L)'
;MHLYIAGGCGEHGRNCFLVEGTHAKFLLDCGVMAGEEGGGFPRLSPEQIRRLQCVFLTHSHADHTGALPWLRSRGYMGPVVASRHTLAQLPFPVDGAFPLEQLCAGGEGRFGEVRIQWGRSGHCVGSVWYRFELEGRSILFSGDYTERTRLYAVDPIRGQRANLAVLDCAYGPDGTSYDAACGHLLERTRVLLEQCGMLALPVPKYGRGMELLQLFRQNQLEGPFFGDEHFLGELARMEEYGDWLKPGANGLSAAAESYGGREARGILFVSDPQLRSPAARELVRRVLAKGGAAVMTGTAEKGGFSAQLIERGRMELLTYPVHQNWTQMNALAEVNSFDRVIPYHSAKILVEPSAMNVHI
;
A
#
# COMPACT_ATOMS: atom_id res chain seq x y z
N MET A 1 6.83 -20.06 18.90
CA MET A 1 6.69 -19.27 17.67
C MET A 1 7.74 -18.16 17.66
N HIS A 2 8.31 -17.87 16.53
CA HIS A 2 9.37 -16.86 16.36
C HIS A 2 9.07 -16.00 15.13
N LEU A 3 9.34 -14.69 15.19
CA LEU A 3 9.28 -13.76 14.07
C LEU A 3 10.68 -13.29 13.72
N TYR A 4 11.09 -13.48 12.47
CA TYR A 4 12.26 -12.86 11.88
C TYR A 4 11.83 -11.75 10.90
N ILE A 5 12.29 -10.52 11.14
CA ILE A 5 12.00 -9.35 10.31
C ILE A 5 13.06 -9.26 9.22
N ALA A 6 12.73 -9.73 8.02
CA ALA A 6 13.64 -9.72 6.87
C ALA A 6 13.67 -8.35 6.15
N GLY A 7 12.76 -7.47 6.50
CA GLY A 7 12.65 -6.10 6.01
C GLY A 7 11.38 -5.41 6.49
N GLY A 8 11.26 -4.09 6.25
CA GLY A 8 10.08 -3.29 6.57
C GLY A 8 10.11 -2.53 7.90
N CYS A 9 11.03 -2.85 8.81
CA CYS A 9 11.20 -2.13 10.07
C CYS A 9 12.45 -1.26 10.04
N GLY A 10 12.34 0.02 10.43
CA GLY A 10 13.44 0.99 10.32
C GLY A 10 13.74 1.42 8.88
N GLU A 11 12.86 1.07 7.95
CA GLU A 11 12.96 1.38 6.53
C GLU A 11 11.56 1.50 5.90
N HIS A 12 11.45 2.14 4.75
CA HIS A 12 10.22 2.26 4.00
C HIS A 12 10.33 1.45 2.71
N GLY A 13 9.79 0.22 2.73
CA GLY A 13 9.84 -0.74 1.64
C GLY A 13 10.38 -2.11 2.07
N ARG A 14 10.53 -3.03 1.14
CA ARG A 14 10.92 -4.46 1.28
C ARG A 14 10.26 -5.18 2.46
N ASN A 15 8.96 -4.94 2.64
CA ASN A 15 8.21 -5.53 3.73
C ASN A 15 8.24 -7.06 3.60
N CYS A 16 8.79 -7.73 4.63
CA CYS A 16 8.97 -9.17 4.62
C CYS A 16 9.18 -9.70 6.04
N PHE A 17 8.27 -10.57 6.48
CA PHE A 17 8.24 -11.09 7.84
C PHE A 17 8.16 -12.62 7.80
N LEU A 18 9.18 -13.30 8.34
CA LEU A 18 9.21 -14.77 8.43
C LEU A 18 8.69 -15.20 9.81
N VAL A 19 7.57 -15.91 9.80
CA VAL A 19 7.02 -16.55 11.00
C VAL A 19 7.45 -18.01 11.02
N GLU A 20 8.05 -18.42 12.11
CA GLU A 20 8.55 -19.78 12.33
C GLU A 20 7.96 -20.40 13.59
N GLY A 21 7.20 -21.48 13.41
CA GLY A 21 6.87 -22.43 14.47
C GLY A 21 7.68 -23.71 14.35
N THR A 22 7.34 -24.70 15.17
CA THR A 22 8.00 -26.01 15.14
C THR A 22 7.77 -26.73 13.81
N HIS A 23 6.51 -26.68 13.31
CA HIS A 23 6.09 -27.40 12.10
C HIS A 23 5.59 -26.48 10.98
N ALA A 24 5.46 -25.18 11.21
CA ALA A 24 4.99 -24.22 10.22
C ALA A 24 5.99 -23.08 10.03
N LYS A 25 6.29 -22.76 8.76
CA LYS A 25 7.16 -21.64 8.37
C LYS A 25 6.56 -20.94 7.16
N PHE A 26 6.23 -19.67 7.33
CA PHE A 26 5.63 -18.89 6.26
C PHE A 26 6.12 -17.44 6.26
N LEU A 27 6.07 -16.81 5.11
CA LEU A 27 6.27 -15.37 4.98
C LEU A 27 4.96 -14.62 5.01
N LEU A 28 4.98 -13.44 5.59
CA LEU A 28 4.04 -12.38 5.28
C LEU A 28 4.76 -11.30 4.50
N ASP A 29 4.25 -11.04 3.30
CA ASP A 29 4.80 -10.18 2.27
C ASP A 29 6.22 -10.59 1.80
N CYS A 30 6.59 -10.13 0.62
CA CYS A 30 7.89 -10.34 0.01
C CYS A 30 8.19 -9.16 -0.94
N GLY A 31 8.46 -8.01 -0.34
CA GLY A 31 8.62 -6.75 -1.02
C GLY A 31 10.04 -6.45 -1.47
N VAL A 32 10.17 -5.38 -2.27
CA VAL A 32 11.48 -4.82 -2.66
C VAL A 32 11.67 -3.43 -2.08
N MET A 33 12.92 -3.07 -1.80
CA MET A 33 13.31 -1.68 -1.55
C MET A 33 13.70 -1.05 -2.88
N ALA A 34 12.89 -0.11 -3.32
CA ALA A 34 13.16 0.58 -4.56
C ALA A 34 14.40 1.48 -4.48
N GLY A 35 15.18 1.52 -5.57
CA GLY A 35 16.37 2.38 -5.66
C GLY A 35 17.60 1.92 -4.87
N GLU A 36 17.58 0.75 -4.24
CA GLU A 36 18.74 0.18 -3.54
C GLU A 36 19.63 -0.63 -4.49
N GLU A 37 20.93 -0.41 -4.42
CA GLU A 37 21.92 -1.22 -5.16
C GLU A 37 21.84 -2.69 -4.71
N GLY A 38 21.93 -3.61 -5.65
CA GLY A 38 21.78 -5.06 -5.36
C GLY A 38 20.34 -5.56 -5.35
N GLY A 39 19.36 -4.71 -5.71
CA GLY A 39 17.96 -5.11 -5.95
C GLY A 39 17.04 -4.96 -4.75
N GLY A 40 17.52 -4.52 -3.59
CA GLY A 40 16.68 -4.23 -2.43
C GLY A 40 15.81 -5.40 -1.94
N PHE A 41 16.31 -6.63 -2.05
CA PHE A 41 15.57 -7.84 -1.68
C PHE A 41 15.55 -8.08 -0.16
N PRO A 42 14.57 -8.86 0.35
CA PRO A 42 14.52 -9.26 1.76
C PRO A 42 15.78 -10.02 2.20
N ARG A 43 16.13 -9.84 3.47
CA ARG A 43 17.32 -10.45 4.10
C ARG A 43 17.03 -11.88 4.54
N LEU A 44 16.80 -12.79 3.57
CA LEU A 44 16.51 -14.20 3.80
C LEU A 44 17.69 -15.07 3.37
N SER A 45 18.06 -16.05 4.19
CA SER A 45 19.04 -17.04 3.82
C SER A 45 18.46 -18.09 2.85
N PRO A 46 19.29 -18.76 2.04
CA PRO A 46 18.83 -19.85 1.19
C PRO A 46 18.16 -21.00 1.97
N GLU A 47 18.58 -21.25 3.21
CA GLU A 47 17.97 -22.25 4.07
C GLU A 47 16.56 -21.85 4.50
N GLN A 48 16.36 -20.59 4.94
CA GLN A 48 15.04 -20.05 5.28
C GLN A 48 14.09 -20.18 4.09
N ILE A 49 14.54 -19.81 2.88
CA ILE A 49 13.73 -19.87 1.66
C ILE A 49 13.29 -21.32 1.35
N ARG A 50 14.21 -22.28 1.42
CA ARG A 50 13.89 -23.69 1.12
C ARG A 50 12.91 -24.32 2.10
N ARG A 51 12.82 -23.79 3.32
CA ARG A 51 11.93 -24.31 4.39
C ARG A 51 10.56 -23.64 4.40
N LEU A 52 10.31 -22.64 3.56
CA LEU A 52 9.02 -21.96 3.47
C LEU A 52 7.93 -22.88 2.93
N GLN A 53 6.81 -22.89 3.59
CA GLN A 53 5.63 -23.66 3.21
C GLN A 53 4.59 -22.80 2.48
N CYS A 54 4.55 -21.48 2.79
CA CYS A 54 3.57 -20.55 2.21
C CYS A 54 4.10 -19.11 2.24
N VAL A 55 3.63 -18.30 1.31
CA VAL A 55 3.74 -16.83 1.38
C VAL A 55 2.32 -16.26 1.42
N PHE A 56 2.01 -15.44 2.41
CA PHE A 56 0.79 -14.65 2.50
C PHE A 56 1.10 -13.22 2.08
N LEU A 57 0.25 -12.62 1.25
CA LEU A 57 0.41 -11.23 0.84
C LEU A 57 -0.73 -10.39 1.41
N THR A 58 -0.38 -9.20 1.90
CA THR A 58 -1.35 -8.23 2.38
C THR A 58 -2.01 -7.47 1.25
N HIS A 59 -1.26 -7.03 0.25
CA HIS A 59 -1.75 -6.32 -0.93
C HIS A 59 -0.72 -6.31 -2.07
N SER A 60 -1.02 -5.66 -3.20
CA SER A 60 -0.28 -5.79 -4.46
C SER A 60 0.89 -4.84 -4.67
N HIS A 61 1.14 -3.87 -3.80
CA HIS A 61 2.21 -2.89 -3.99
C HIS A 61 3.59 -3.56 -4.00
N ALA A 62 4.54 -2.97 -4.75
CA ALA A 62 5.84 -3.57 -5.02
C ALA A 62 6.71 -3.76 -3.77
N ASP A 63 6.58 -2.90 -2.79
CA ASP A 63 7.25 -3.00 -1.49
C ASP A 63 6.67 -4.11 -0.58
N HIS A 64 5.59 -4.78 -1.02
CA HIS A 64 5.00 -5.97 -0.39
C HIS A 64 5.10 -7.24 -1.25
N THR A 65 5.28 -7.10 -2.58
CA THR A 65 5.21 -8.26 -3.51
C THR A 65 6.36 -8.35 -4.48
N GLY A 66 7.08 -7.27 -4.69
CA GLY A 66 8.04 -7.13 -5.80
C GLY A 66 9.23 -8.10 -5.76
N ALA A 67 9.52 -8.72 -4.62
CA ALA A 67 10.57 -9.73 -4.51
C ALA A 67 10.08 -11.18 -4.74
N LEU A 68 8.80 -11.42 -5.06
CA LEU A 68 8.31 -12.77 -5.36
C LEU A 68 9.06 -13.45 -6.53
N PRO A 69 9.36 -12.78 -7.67
CA PRO A 69 10.17 -13.40 -8.72
C PRO A 69 11.58 -13.78 -8.24
N TRP A 70 12.20 -12.93 -7.41
CA TRP A 70 13.47 -13.23 -6.78
C TRP A 70 13.36 -14.44 -5.84
N LEU A 71 12.34 -14.50 -5.00
CA LEU A 71 12.10 -15.61 -4.07
C LEU A 71 11.95 -16.93 -4.86
N ARG A 72 11.22 -16.92 -5.98
CA ARG A 72 11.11 -18.06 -6.90
C ARG A 72 12.46 -18.48 -7.49
N SER A 73 13.26 -17.51 -7.93
CA SER A 73 14.60 -17.78 -8.48
C SER A 73 15.56 -18.37 -7.44
N ARG A 74 15.26 -18.21 -6.14
CA ARG A 74 16.01 -18.79 -5.01
C ARG A 74 15.47 -20.16 -4.57
N GLY A 75 14.53 -20.72 -5.32
CA GLY A 75 14.02 -22.09 -5.14
C GLY A 75 12.76 -22.22 -4.30
N TYR A 76 12.05 -21.14 -4.00
CA TYR A 76 10.73 -21.24 -3.38
C TYR A 76 9.70 -21.74 -4.40
N MET A 77 9.03 -22.86 -4.10
CA MET A 77 8.04 -23.50 -4.98
C MET A 77 6.66 -23.64 -4.32
N GLY A 78 6.51 -23.16 -3.09
CA GLY A 78 5.25 -23.25 -2.34
C GLY A 78 4.16 -22.27 -2.85
N PRO A 79 2.94 -22.36 -2.28
CA PRO A 79 1.81 -21.51 -2.64
C PRO A 79 2.00 -20.07 -2.19
N VAL A 80 1.36 -19.15 -2.95
CA VAL A 80 1.22 -17.74 -2.57
C VAL A 80 -0.26 -17.46 -2.34
N VAL A 81 -0.62 -17.09 -1.13
CA VAL A 81 -2.00 -16.82 -0.71
C VAL A 81 -2.22 -15.32 -0.61
N ALA A 82 -3.22 -14.81 -1.28
CA ALA A 82 -3.66 -13.42 -1.20
C ALA A 82 -5.12 -13.30 -1.59
N SER A 83 -5.75 -12.15 -1.33
CA SER A 83 -7.09 -11.89 -1.86
C SER A 83 -7.10 -12.04 -3.39
N ARG A 84 -8.24 -12.42 -3.95
CA ARG A 84 -8.42 -12.56 -5.41
C ARG A 84 -8.01 -11.29 -6.15
N HIS A 85 -8.33 -10.13 -5.58
CA HIS A 85 -7.99 -8.85 -6.19
C HIS A 85 -6.50 -8.56 -6.11
N THR A 86 -5.84 -8.83 -4.99
CA THR A 86 -4.37 -8.72 -4.89
C THR A 86 -3.68 -9.60 -5.92
N LEU A 87 -4.11 -10.87 -6.08
CA LEU A 87 -3.54 -11.77 -7.09
C LEU A 87 -3.72 -11.24 -8.52
N ALA A 88 -4.90 -10.68 -8.84
CA ALA A 88 -5.18 -10.11 -10.16
C ALA A 88 -4.40 -8.82 -10.47
N GLN A 89 -3.94 -8.12 -9.45
CA GLN A 89 -3.18 -6.87 -9.57
C GLN A 89 -1.67 -7.08 -9.70
N LEU A 90 -1.15 -8.30 -9.48
CA LEU A 90 0.28 -8.57 -9.57
C LEU A 90 0.79 -8.35 -11.00
N PRO A 91 1.93 -7.66 -11.21
CA PRO A 91 2.45 -7.38 -12.55
C PRO A 91 3.16 -8.56 -13.21
N PHE A 92 3.13 -9.73 -12.59
CA PHE A 92 3.76 -10.96 -13.05
C PHE A 92 2.90 -12.17 -12.66
N PRO A 93 2.93 -13.26 -13.42
CA PRO A 93 2.26 -14.49 -13.06
C PRO A 93 2.88 -15.12 -11.81
N VAL A 94 2.04 -15.70 -10.97
CA VAL A 94 2.47 -16.41 -9.76
C VAL A 94 2.00 -17.87 -9.82
N ASP A 95 2.95 -18.77 -9.99
CA ASP A 95 2.65 -20.21 -9.91
C ASP A 95 2.22 -20.56 -8.48
N GLY A 96 1.20 -21.41 -8.36
CA GLY A 96 0.66 -21.77 -7.05
C GLY A 96 -0.07 -20.64 -6.33
N ALA A 97 -0.56 -19.62 -7.05
CA ALA A 97 -1.43 -18.59 -6.51
C ALA A 97 -2.73 -19.23 -5.97
N PHE A 98 -3.10 -18.88 -4.74
CA PHE A 98 -4.27 -19.42 -4.08
C PHE A 98 -5.11 -18.29 -3.46
N PRO A 99 -6.38 -18.12 -3.87
CA PRO A 99 -7.22 -17.06 -3.32
C PRO A 99 -7.52 -17.25 -1.84
N LEU A 100 -7.27 -16.20 -1.05
CA LEU A 100 -7.51 -16.18 0.39
C LEU A 100 -8.96 -16.50 0.76
N GLU A 101 -9.91 -16.03 -0.04
CA GLU A 101 -11.35 -16.24 0.15
C GLU A 101 -11.75 -17.72 0.01
N GLN A 102 -10.95 -18.53 -0.71
CA GLN A 102 -11.15 -19.98 -0.79
C GLN A 102 -10.55 -20.71 0.43
N LEU A 103 -9.46 -20.19 0.98
CA LEU A 103 -8.82 -20.74 2.17
C LEU A 103 -9.57 -20.36 3.46
N CYS A 104 -10.09 -19.15 3.49
CA CYS A 104 -10.64 -18.50 4.68
C CYS A 104 -12.02 -17.89 4.39
N ALA A 105 -13.00 -18.75 4.10
CA ALA A 105 -14.37 -18.32 3.87
C ALA A 105 -14.93 -17.63 5.13
N GLY A 106 -15.58 -16.47 4.96
CA GLY A 106 -16.14 -15.72 6.08
C GLY A 106 -15.12 -15.08 7.01
N GLY A 107 -13.88 -14.87 6.56
CA GLY A 107 -12.84 -14.18 7.34
C GLY A 107 -11.96 -15.07 8.21
N GLU A 108 -12.24 -16.39 8.29
CA GLU A 108 -11.47 -17.35 9.09
C GLU A 108 -11.18 -18.63 8.31
N GLY A 109 -10.03 -19.25 8.58
CA GLY A 109 -9.63 -20.49 7.96
C GLY A 109 -8.35 -21.08 8.53
N ARG A 110 -7.74 -22.00 7.78
CA ARG A 110 -6.50 -22.68 8.19
C ARG A 110 -5.60 -22.97 6.98
N PHE A 111 -4.30 -22.88 7.22
CA PHE A 111 -3.28 -23.45 6.37
C PHE A 111 -2.43 -24.42 7.20
N GLY A 112 -2.63 -25.72 7.02
CA GLY A 112 -2.06 -26.71 7.90
C GLY A 112 -2.47 -26.48 9.36
N GLU A 113 -1.49 -26.32 10.26
CA GLU A 113 -1.74 -26.05 11.69
C GLU A 113 -2.00 -24.56 11.98
N VAL A 114 -1.72 -23.66 11.05
CA VAL A 114 -1.89 -22.22 11.23
C VAL A 114 -3.36 -21.85 11.10
N ARG A 115 -3.97 -21.31 12.16
CA ARG A 115 -5.28 -20.65 12.07
C ARG A 115 -5.07 -19.24 11.55
N ILE A 116 -5.96 -18.83 10.67
CA ILE A 116 -5.91 -17.54 9.99
C ILE A 116 -7.23 -16.82 10.20
N GLN A 117 -7.15 -15.58 10.62
CA GLN A 117 -8.23 -14.60 10.56
C GLN A 117 -7.75 -13.44 9.71
N TRP A 118 -8.64 -12.85 8.92
CA TRP A 118 -8.31 -11.70 8.07
C TRP A 118 -9.49 -10.75 7.96
N GLY A 119 -9.20 -9.52 7.57
CA GLY A 119 -10.18 -8.50 7.22
C GLY A 119 -9.58 -7.47 6.27
N ARG A 120 -10.42 -6.65 5.67
CA ARG A 120 -10.00 -5.59 4.73
C ARG A 120 -9.28 -4.48 5.49
N SER A 121 -8.15 -4.00 4.97
CA SER A 121 -7.30 -3.00 5.64
C SER A 121 -7.62 -1.55 5.27
N GLY A 122 -8.46 -1.31 4.26
CA GLY A 122 -8.88 0.03 3.83
C GLY A 122 -7.87 0.79 2.96
N HIS A 123 -6.72 0.18 2.63
CA HIS A 123 -5.65 0.83 1.88
C HIS A 123 -5.89 0.85 0.35
N CYS A 124 -6.32 -0.27 -0.21
CA CYS A 124 -6.74 -0.40 -1.61
C CYS A 124 -7.66 -1.61 -1.78
N VAL A 125 -8.20 -1.83 -2.98
CA VAL A 125 -8.96 -3.05 -3.29
C VAL A 125 -8.05 -4.27 -3.15
N GLY A 126 -8.50 -5.26 -2.41
CA GLY A 126 -7.77 -6.49 -2.15
C GLY A 126 -6.84 -6.44 -0.94
N SER A 127 -6.60 -5.27 -0.34
CA SER A 127 -5.72 -5.14 0.81
C SER A 127 -6.33 -5.67 2.10
N VAL A 128 -5.54 -6.45 2.84
CA VAL A 128 -6.01 -7.15 4.05
C VAL A 128 -5.03 -7.04 5.21
N TRP A 129 -5.57 -7.13 6.43
CA TRP A 129 -4.83 -7.45 7.63
C TRP A 129 -4.98 -8.94 7.95
N TYR A 130 -4.02 -9.52 8.67
CA TYR A 130 -4.02 -10.91 9.09
C TYR A 130 -3.80 -11.05 10.60
N ARG A 131 -4.46 -12.05 11.19
CA ARG A 131 -4.09 -12.61 12.48
C ARG A 131 -3.84 -14.10 12.32
N PHE A 132 -2.64 -14.53 12.66
CA PHE A 132 -2.23 -15.92 12.66
C PHE A 132 -2.15 -16.47 14.08
N GLU A 133 -2.60 -17.70 14.25
CA GLU A 133 -2.46 -18.42 15.51
C GLU A 133 -1.80 -19.77 15.25
N LEU A 134 -0.74 -20.06 15.98
CA LEU A 134 0.09 -21.25 15.86
C LEU A 134 0.68 -21.59 17.23
N GLU A 135 0.60 -22.87 17.64
CA GLU A 135 1.20 -23.35 18.88
C GLU A 135 0.74 -22.60 20.15
N GLY A 136 -0.52 -22.18 20.18
CA GLY A 136 -1.11 -21.42 21.29
C GLY A 136 -0.63 -19.97 21.41
N ARG A 137 0.11 -19.48 20.41
CA ARG A 137 0.56 -18.09 20.29
C ARG A 137 -0.09 -17.43 19.08
N SER A 138 -0.21 -16.11 19.11
CA SER A 138 -0.82 -15.36 18.01
C SER A 138 -0.02 -14.13 17.66
N ILE A 139 -0.03 -13.82 16.35
CA ILE A 139 0.57 -12.62 15.78
C ILE A 139 -0.43 -11.95 14.84
N LEU A 140 -0.56 -10.63 14.97
CA LEU A 140 -1.37 -9.82 14.08
C LEU A 140 -0.48 -8.92 13.22
N PHE A 141 -0.78 -8.85 11.93
CA PHE A 141 -0.18 -7.92 10.97
C PHE A 141 -1.28 -7.04 10.38
N SER A 142 -1.14 -5.73 10.50
CA SER A 142 -2.13 -4.81 9.94
C SER A 142 -2.09 -4.74 8.40
N GLY A 143 -0.96 -5.13 7.77
CA GLY A 143 -0.69 -4.67 6.43
C GLY A 143 -0.68 -3.14 6.39
N ASP A 144 -0.62 -2.53 5.24
CA ASP A 144 -0.88 -1.10 5.10
C ASP A 144 -2.34 -0.83 5.47
N TYR A 145 -2.54 -0.02 6.50
CA TYR A 145 -3.82 0.06 7.18
C TYR A 145 -4.30 1.49 7.38
N THR A 146 -5.56 1.73 7.04
CA THR A 146 -6.25 2.97 7.39
C THR A 146 -7.75 2.76 7.55
N GLU A 147 -8.33 3.31 8.62
CA GLU A 147 -9.78 3.41 8.77
C GLU A 147 -10.32 4.72 8.16
N ARG A 148 -9.44 5.68 7.89
CA ARG A 148 -9.75 6.99 7.33
C ARG A 148 -9.70 6.95 5.80
N THR A 149 -10.49 6.06 5.19
CA THR A 149 -10.67 5.91 3.75
C THR A 149 -12.02 6.48 3.33
N ARG A 150 -12.10 7.07 2.15
CA ARG A 150 -13.34 7.62 1.56
C ARG A 150 -14.03 6.62 0.64
N LEU A 151 -13.29 5.66 0.16
CA LEU A 151 -13.72 4.77 -0.91
C LEU A 151 -13.71 3.30 -0.50
N TYR A 152 -12.63 2.85 0.13
CA TYR A 152 -12.43 1.43 0.39
C TYR A 152 -13.11 0.97 1.67
N ALA A 153 -13.70 -0.21 1.63
CA ALA A 153 -14.22 -0.85 2.81
C ALA A 153 -13.08 -1.29 3.73
N VAL A 154 -13.32 -1.21 5.02
CA VAL A 154 -12.39 -1.64 6.06
C VAL A 154 -13.14 -2.50 7.07
N ASP A 155 -12.50 -3.58 7.52
CA ASP A 155 -12.93 -4.35 8.68
C ASP A 155 -12.04 -3.94 9.85
N PRO A 156 -12.54 -3.08 10.77
CA PRO A 156 -11.70 -2.46 11.78
C PRO A 156 -11.06 -3.50 12.70
N ILE A 157 -9.77 -3.33 12.97
CA ILE A 157 -9.05 -4.14 13.97
C ILE A 157 -9.51 -3.70 15.36
N ARG A 158 -10.48 -4.42 15.94
CA ARG A 158 -11.08 -4.11 17.24
C ARG A 158 -11.25 -5.36 18.09
N GLY A 159 -10.95 -5.23 19.39
CA GLY A 159 -11.10 -6.33 20.35
C GLY A 159 -10.22 -7.54 20.07
N GLN A 160 -9.18 -7.36 19.23
CA GLN A 160 -8.25 -8.42 18.90
C GLN A 160 -7.27 -8.67 20.05
N ARG A 161 -6.93 -9.96 20.22
CA ARG A 161 -5.87 -10.40 21.15
C ARG A 161 -4.73 -11.00 20.36
N ALA A 162 -3.51 -10.57 20.62
CA ALA A 162 -2.31 -11.18 20.04
C ALA A 162 -1.11 -11.03 20.96
N ASN A 163 -0.23 -12.03 20.99
CA ASN A 163 1.03 -11.93 21.71
C ASN A 163 1.96 -10.90 21.04
N LEU A 164 1.85 -10.74 19.73
CA LEU A 164 2.58 -9.73 19.01
C LEU A 164 1.69 -9.08 17.94
N ALA A 165 1.75 -7.76 17.81
CA ALA A 165 1.16 -7.05 16.68
C ALA A 165 2.26 -6.29 15.91
N VAL A 166 2.27 -6.42 14.58
CA VAL A 166 3.10 -5.64 13.65
C VAL A 166 2.15 -4.68 12.94
N LEU A 167 2.30 -3.39 13.26
CA LEU A 167 1.33 -2.37 12.85
C LEU A 167 1.93 -1.33 11.91
N ASP A 168 1.19 -0.95 10.89
CA ASP A 168 1.54 0.14 9.98
C ASP A 168 1.77 1.44 10.76
N CYS A 169 2.91 2.08 10.48
CA CYS A 169 3.28 3.37 11.03
C CYS A 169 4.11 4.16 10.01
N ALA A 170 3.72 4.12 8.73
CA ALA A 170 4.52 4.66 7.62
C ALA A 170 4.83 6.16 7.77
N TYR A 171 3.91 6.93 8.37
CA TYR A 171 4.15 8.36 8.63
C TYR A 171 4.98 8.62 9.89
N GLY A 172 5.23 7.61 10.72
CA GLY A 172 6.06 7.72 11.92
C GLY A 172 5.54 8.80 12.89
N PRO A 173 6.43 9.67 13.43
CA PRO A 173 6.08 10.68 14.42
C PRO A 173 5.32 11.89 13.84
N ASP A 174 4.95 11.91 12.55
CA ASP A 174 4.16 12.99 11.97
C ASP A 174 2.78 13.06 12.63
N GLY A 175 2.52 14.17 13.34
CA GLY A 175 1.26 14.39 14.08
C GLY A 175 0.14 14.99 13.25
N THR A 176 0.34 15.20 11.96
CA THR A 176 -0.68 15.80 11.08
C THR A 176 -1.93 14.92 11.04
N SER A 177 -3.09 15.49 11.39
CA SER A 177 -4.36 14.77 11.32
C SER A 177 -4.78 14.54 9.87
N TYR A 178 -5.54 13.47 9.64
CA TYR A 178 -6.11 13.17 8.33
C TYR A 178 -6.89 14.37 7.75
N ASP A 179 -7.74 15.00 8.57
CA ASP A 179 -8.59 16.10 8.11
C ASP A 179 -7.77 17.35 7.78
N ALA A 180 -6.74 17.65 8.57
CA ALA A 180 -5.82 18.75 8.30
C ALA A 180 -5.04 18.53 6.99
N ALA A 181 -4.51 17.32 6.77
CA ALA A 181 -3.79 16.98 5.54
C ALA A 181 -4.71 17.06 4.30
N CYS A 182 -5.92 16.51 4.38
CA CYS A 182 -6.90 16.60 3.30
C CYS A 182 -7.34 18.04 3.03
N GLY A 183 -7.58 18.83 4.07
CA GLY A 183 -7.94 20.25 3.95
C GLY A 183 -6.85 21.07 3.25
N HIS A 184 -5.60 20.89 3.67
CA HIS A 184 -4.45 21.55 3.05
C HIS A 184 -4.27 21.12 1.57
N LEU A 185 -4.38 19.84 1.28
CA LEU A 185 -4.33 19.32 -0.09
C LEU A 185 -5.41 19.93 -0.98
N LEU A 186 -6.64 19.99 -0.51
CA LEU A 186 -7.77 20.56 -1.27
C LEU A 186 -7.59 22.05 -1.54
N GLU A 187 -7.25 22.82 -0.51
CA GLU A 187 -7.02 24.26 -0.63
C GLU A 187 -5.89 24.54 -1.64
N ARG A 188 -4.75 23.83 -1.46
CA ARG A 188 -3.59 24.03 -2.33
C ARG A 188 -3.87 23.61 -3.78
N THR A 189 -4.62 22.52 -3.97
CA THR A 189 -5.04 22.06 -5.30
C THR A 189 -5.91 23.09 -6.01
N ARG A 190 -6.87 23.76 -5.30
CA ARG A 190 -7.68 24.84 -5.87
C ARG A 190 -6.82 26.02 -6.33
N VAL A 191 -5.92 26.48 -5.46
CA VAL A 191 -4.99 27.57 -5.79
C VAL A 191 -4.14 27.24 -7.01
N LEU A 192 -3.60 26.04 -7.10
CA LEU A 192 -2.80 25.62 -8.23
C LEU A 192 -3.62 25.53 -9.53
N LEU A 193 -4.85 25.03 -9.48
CA LEU A 193 -5.77 25.01 -10.64
C LEU A 193 -6.11 26.42 -11.13
N GLU A 194 -6.32 27.37 -10.22
CA GLU A 194 -6.56 28.78 -10.59
C GLU A 194 -5.33 29.41 -11.24
N GLN A 195 -4.13 29.12 -10.72
CA GLN A 195 -2.88 29.68 -11.21
C GLN A 195 -2.38 29.07 -12.53
N CYS A 196 -2.48 27.74 -12.65
CA CYS A 196 -1.85 26.97 -13.71
C CYS A 196 -2.83 26.30 -14.67
N GLY A 197 -4.11 26.23 -14.32
CA GLY A 197 -5.15 25.58 -15.12
C GLY A 197 -5.10 24.05 -15.09
N MET A 198 -3.93 23.46 -15.28
CA MET A 198 -3.75 22.00 -15.42
C MET A 198 -2.79 21.46 -14.37
N LEU A 199 -3.18 20.35 -13.70
CA LEU A 199 -2.33 19.63 -12.74
C LEU A 199 -2.07 18.20 -13.17
N ALA A 200 -0.85 17.70 -12.95
CA ALA A 200 -0.51 16.29 -13.04
C ALA A 200 -0.30 15.70 -11.64
N LEU A 201 -1.00 14.61 -11.33
CA LEU A 201 -0.92 13.89 -10.08
C LEU A 201 -0.38 12.46 -10.32
N PRO A 202 0.92 12.23 -10.15
CA PRO A 202 1.46 10.88 -10.11
C PRO A 202 0.93 10.13 -8.88
N VAL A 203 0.32 8.97 -9.12
CA VAL A 203 -0.34 8.16 -8.09
C VAL A 203 0.03 6.68 -8.22
N PRO A 204 -0.02 5.87 -7.16
CA PRO A 204 0.10 4.42 -7.27
C PRO A 204 -0.96 3.84 -8.22
N LYS A 205 -0.64 2.70 -8.83
CA LYS A 205 -1.56 2.00 -9.73
C LYS A 205 -2.89 1.68 -9.07
N TYR A 206 -2.86 1.37 -7.77
CA TYR A 206 -4.02 0.99 -6.98
C TYR A 206 -4.09 1.85 -5.71
N GLY A 207 -5.28 2.13 -5.23
CA GLY A 207 -5.53 2.81 -3.96
C GLY A 207 -5.63 4.32 -4.08
N ARG A 208 -4.57 5.06 -3.75
CA ARG A 208 -4.57 6.51 -3.53
C ARG A 208 -5.19 7.35 -4.65
N GLY A 209 -4.99 6.99 -5.90
CA GLY A 209 -5.54 7.76 -7.03
C GLY A 209 -7.07 7.84 -7.01
N MET A 210 -7.73 6.72 -6.71
CA MET A 210 -9.19 6.65 -6.60
C MET A 210 -9.71 7.38 -5.36
N GLU A 211 -9.00 7.28 -4.25
CA GLU A 211 -9.29 8.03 -3.02
C GLU A 211 -9.22 9.56 -3.25
N LEU A 212 -8.22 10.02 -3.99
CA LEU A 212 -8.08 11.43 -4.35
C LEU A 212 -9.22 11.89 -5.26
N LEU A 213 -9.58 11.12 -6.27
CA LEU A 213 -10.71 11.42 -7.14
C LEU A 213 -12.00 11.56 -6.33
N GLN A 214 -12.25 10.64 -5.40
CA GLN A 214 -13.40 10.69 -4.50
C GLN A 214 -13.35 11.89 -3.56
N LEU A 215 -12.18 12.23 -3.00
CA LEU A 215 -11.99 13.44 -2.19
C LEU A 215 -12.36 14.70 -2.98
N PHE A 216 -11.86 14.82 -4.20
CA PHE A 216 -12.12 16.00 -5.05
C PHE A 216 -13.59 16.14 -5.39
N ARG A 217 -14.26 15.06 -5.77
CA ARG A 217 -15.69 15.06 -6.07
C ARG A 217 -16.56 15.40 -4.86
N GLN A 218 -16.28 14.79 -3.71
CA GLN A 218 -17.03 15.06 -2.47
C GLN A 218 -16.91 16.53 -2.01
N ASN A 219 -15.80 17.19 -2.36
CA ASN A 219 -15.55 18.59 -2.02
C ASN A 219 -15.79 19.56 -3.19
N GLN A 220 -16.52 19.10 -4.22
CA GLN A 220 -16.92 19.91 -5.37
C GLN A 220 -15.72 20.63 -6.04
N LEU A 221 -14.57 19.98 -6.05
CA LEU A 221 -13.44 20.47 -6.83
C LEU A 221 -13.80 20.33 -8.31
N GLU A 222 -13.85 21.48 -8.99
CA GLU A 222 -14.23 21.51 -10.40
C GLU A 222 -13.22 20.78 -11.28
N GLY A 223 -13.72 19.78 -12.05
CA GLY A 223 -12.96 19.08 -13.07
C GLY A 223 -12.70 19.94 -14.31
N PRO A 224 -12.36 19.32 -15.46
CA PRO A 224 -12.39 17.90 -15.74
C PRO A 224 -11.25 17.10 -15.10
N PHE A 225 -11.53 15.81 -14.91
CA PHE A 225 -10.52 14.83 -14.46
C PHE A 225 -10.11 13.95 -15.64
N PHE A 226 -8.83 13.68 -15.71
CA PHE A 226 -8.22 12.85 -16.76
C PHE A 226 -7.39 11.74 -16.12
N GLY A 227 -7.25 10.63 -16.85
CA GLY A 227 -6.39 9.53 -16.44
C GLY A 227 -5.56 8.98 -17.58
N ASP A 228 -4.44 8.35 -17.22
CA ASP A 228 -3.76 7.44 -18.13
C ASP A 228 -4.59 6.16 -18.33
N GLU A 229 -4.16 5.30 -19.25
CA GLU A 229 -4.87 4.06 -19.59
C GLU A 229 -5.10 3.17 -18.37
N HIS A 230 -4.10 3.04 -17.48
CA HIS A 230 -4.22 2.23 -16.28
C HIS A 230 -5.26 2.81 -15.30
N PHE A 231 -5.21 4.12 -15.03
CA PHE A 231 -6.15 4.79 -14.14
C PHE A 231 -7.59 4.63 -14.63
N LEU A 232 -7.81 4.83 -15.93
CA LEU A 232 -9.13 4.67 -16.53
C LEU A 232 -9.61 3.21 -16.52
N GLY A 233 -8.69 2.26 -16.73
CA GLY A 233 -8.99 0.83 -16.63
C GLY A 233 -9.43 0.43 -15.22
N GLU A 234 -8.75 0.92 -14.18
CA GLU A 234 -9.15 0.69 -12.79
C GLU A 234 -10.49 1.38 -12.46
N LEU A 235 -10.69 2.58 -12.97
CA LEU A 235 -11.94 3.32 -12.77
C LEU A 235 -13.14 2.58 -13.40
N ALA A 236 -12.98 2.02 -14.58
CA ALA A 236 -14.00 1.21 -15.26
C ALA A 236 -14.36 -0.06 -14.47
N ARG A 237 -13.42 -0.62 -13.71
CA ARG A 237 -13.63 -1.83 -12.91
C ARG A 237 -14.23 -1.59 -11.53
N MET A 238 -14.45 -0.33 -11.12
CA MET A 238 -14.92 -0.01 -9.77
C MET A 238 -16.23 -0.73 -9.41
N GLU A 239 -17.13 -0.96 -10.36
CA GLU A 239 -18.40 -1.67 -10.12
C GLU A 239 -18.21 -3.17 -9.86
N GLU A 240 -17.08 -3.76 -10.30
CA GLU A 240 -16.75 -5.17 -10.09
C GLU A 240 -16.22 -5.45 -8.67
N TYR A 241 -15.82 -4.41 -7.94
CA TYR A 241 -15.16 -4.56 -6.64
C TYR A 241 -16.12 -4.83 -5.47
N GLY A 242 -17.43 -4.61 -5.65
CA GLY A 242 -18.46 -5.01 -4.70
C GLY A 242 -18.17 -4.60 -3.27
N ASP A 243 -18.11 -5.60 -2.37
CA ASP A 243 -17.90 -5.40 -0.93
C ASP A 243 -16.52 -4.79 -0.54
N TRP A 244 -15.61 -4.65 -1.49
CA TRP A 244 -14.34 -3.95 -1.24
C TRP A 244 -14.48 -2.43 -1.23
N LEU A 245 -15.64 -1.93 -1.62
CA LEU A 245 -15.95 -0.50 -1.61
C LEU A 245 -16.99 -0.18 -0.53
N LYS A 246 -16.95 1.03 -0.02
CA LYS A 246 -17.97 1.55 0.88
C LYS A 246 -19.31 1.73 0.14
N PRO A 247 -20.45 1.57 0.82
CA PRO A 247 -21.73 1.94 0.25
C PRO A 247 -21.73 3.40 -0.24
N GLY A 248 -22.25 3.63 -1.43
CA GLY A 248 -22.30 4.98 -2.04
C GLY A 248 -21.03 5.38 -2.81
N ALA A 249 -20.05 4.49 -2.96
CA ALA A 249 -18.90 4.69 -3.84
C ALA A 249 -19.24 4.64 -5.35
N ASN A 250 -20.51 4.46 -5.68
CA ASN A 250 -21.01 4.30 -7.04
C ASN A 250 -20.85 5.58 -7.87
N GLY A 251 -20.73 5.43 -9.19
CA GLY A 251 -20.68 6.56 -10.15
C GLY A 251 -19.29 7.18 -10.31
N LEU A 252 -18.23 6.47 -9.92
CA LEU A 252 -16.87 6.86 -10.24
C LEU A 252 -16.44 6.43 -11.64
N SER A 253 -17.03 5.37 -12.20
CA SER A 253 -16.63 4.76 -13.49
C SER A 253 -16.58 5.73 -14.66
N ALA A 254 -17.39 6.79 -14.65
CA ALA A 254 -17.42 7.86 -15.66
C ALA A 254 -16.83 9.20 -15.16
N ALA A 255 -16.07 9.18 -14.05
CA ALA A 255 -15.62 10.44 -13.41
C ALA A 255 -14.36 11.03 -14.02
N ALA A 256 -13.67 10.33 -14.92
CA ALA A 256 -12.48 10.83 -15.62
C ALA A 256 -12.48 10.38 -17.08
N GLU A 257 -11.77 11.15 -17.91
CA GLU A 257 -11.64 10.93 -19.35
C GLU A 257 -10.19 10.72 -19.76
N SER A 258 -9.98 10.26 -20.99
CA SER A 258 -8.62 10.13 -21.53
C SER A 258 -8.00 11.50 -21.79
N TYR A 259 -6.74 11.69 -21.39
CA TYR A 259 -6.00 12.92 -21.62
C TYR A 259 -5.49 13.01 -23.05
N GLY A 260 -6.08 13.89 -23.87
CA GLY A 260 -5.71 14.10 -25.27
C GLY A 260 -4.47 14.98 -25.47
N GLY A 261 -3.98 15.63 -24.41
CA GLY A 261 -2.83 16.50 -24.46
C GLY A 261 -3.09 17.91 -24.99
N ARG A 262 -4.36 18.27 -25.19
CA ARG A 262 -4.77 19.63 -25.66
C ARG A 262 -5.47 20.45 -24.58
N GLU A 263 -5.87 19.81 -23.52
CA GLU A 263 -6.64 20.36 -22.42
C GLU A 263 -5.82 21.44 -21.69
N ALA A 264 -6.49 22.56 -21.41
CA ALA A 264 -5.88 23.70 -20.73
C ALA A 264 -6.23 23.74 -19.23
N ARG A 265 -7.24 22.98 -18.79
CA ARG A 265 -7.71 22.94 -17.39
C ARG A 265 -8.07 21.54 -16.98
N GLY A 266 -7.78 21.19 -15.73
CA GLY A 266 -8.18 19.94 -15.11
C GLY A 266 -7.08 19.24 -14.33
N ILE A 267 -7.34 18.01 -13.91
CA ILE A 267 -6.41 17.18 -13.15
C ILE A 267 -6.17 15.88 -13.89
N LEU A 268 -4.92 15.59 -14.19
CA LEU A 268 -4.46 14.35 -14.82
C LEU A 268 -3.86 13.40 -13.78
N PHE A 269 -4.47 12.25 -13.58
CA PHE A 269 -3.92 11.15 -12.79
C PHE A 269 -2.98 10.31 -13.65
N VAL A 270 -1.76 10.07 -13.15
CA VAL A 270 -0.72 9.30 -13.83
C VAL A 270 -0.31 8.13 -12.93
N SER A 271 -0.54 6.90 -13.37
CA SER A 271 -0.39 5.66 -12.57
C SER A 271 1.07 5.20 -12.41
N ASP A 272 1.94 6.12 -12.06
CA ASP A 272 3.36 5.88 -11.74
C ASP A 272 3.86 6.98 -10.79
N PRO A 273 3.78 6.79 -9.46
CA PRO A 273 4.08 7.84 -8.49
C PRO A 273 5.53 8.31 -8.56
N GLN A 274 6.45 7.42 -8.95
CA GLN A 274 7.87 7.75 -9.04
C GLN A 274 8.31 8.19 -10.45
N LEU A 275 7.38 8.20 -11.40
CA LEU A 275 7.64 8.55 -12.81
C LEU A 275 8.80 7.73 -13.40
N ARG A 276 8.79 6.42 -13.16
CA ARG A 276 9.84 5.52 -13.65
C ARG A 276 9.70 5.25 -15.15
N SER A 277 8.46 5.15 -15.64
CA SER A 277 8.18 4.88 -17.04
C SER A 277 8.37 6.12 -17.93
N PRO A 278 8.90 5.96 -19.15
CA PRO A 278 8.99 7.07 -20.11
C PRO A 278 7.64 7.71 -20.43
N ALA A 279 6.57 6.90 -20.51
CA ALA A 279 5.21 7.36 -20.79
C ALA A 279 4.69 8.30 -19.69
N ALA A 280 4.81 7.90 -18.41
CA ALA A 280 4.41 8.73 -17.28
C ALA A 280 5.19 10.05 -17.22
N ARG A 281 6.51 9.99 -17.45
CA ARG A 281 7.35 11.21 -17.54
C ARG A 281 6.89 12.14 -18.63
N GLU A 282 6.55 11.60 -19.78
CA GLU A 282 6.09 12.41 -20.93
C GLU A 282 4.76 13.10 -20.62
N LEU A 283 3.79 12.42 -20.00
CA LEU A 283 2.52 13.01 -19.59
C LEU A 283 2.75 14.19 -18.63
N VAL A 284 3.55 14.02 -17.60
CA VAL A 284 3.88 15.09 -16.65
C VAL A 284 4.63 16.24 -17.35
N ARG A 285 5.61 15.94 -18.21
CA ARG A 285 6.34 16.95 -18.96
C ARG A 285 5.43 17.80 -19.84
N ARG A 286 4.45 17.20 -20.51
CA ARG A 286 3.46 17.92 -21.33
C ARG A 286 2.64 18.91 -20.52
N VAL A 287 2.19 18.50 -19.33
CA VAL A 287 1.48 19.40 -18.42
C VAL A 287 2.39 20.56 -18.01
N LEU A 288 3.61 20.27 -17.55
CA LEU A 288 4.57 21.29 -17.12
C LEU A 288 5.02 22.23 -18.24
N ALA A 289 5.19 21.73 -19.47
CA ALA A 289 5.60 22.53 -20.63
C ALA A 289 4.53 23.56 -21.05
N LYS A 290 3.27 23.31 -20.71
CA LYS A 290 2.13 24.22 -20.97
C LYS A 290 1.84 25.19 -19.82
N GLY A 291 2.73 25.27 -18.84
CA GLY A 291 2.54 26.14 -17.68
C GLY A 291 1.71 25.51 -16.55
N GLY A 292 1.33 24.24 -16.66
CA GLY A 292 0.69 23.49 -15.60
C GLY A 292 1.66 23.16 -14.46
N ALA A 293 1.14 22.56 -13.39
CA ALA A 293 1.91 22.13 -12.22
C ALA A 293 1.82 20.61 -12.02
N ALA A 294 2.72 20.06 -11.19
CA ALA A 294 2.65 18.68 -10.75
C ALA A 294 2.57 18.60 -9.23
N VAL A 295 1.84 17.61 -8.71
CA VAL A 295 1.64 17.41 -7.28
C VAL A 295 1.90 15.94 -6.94
N MET A 296 2.84 15.70 -6.03
CA MET A 296 3.12 14.40 -5.41
C MET A 296 2.32 14.28 -4.13
N THR A 297 1.58 13.17 -3.96
CA THR A 297 0.70 12.98 -2.78
C THR A 297 1.18 11.89 -1.83
N GLY A 298 2.38 11.40 -2.03
CA GLY A 298 3.05 10.41 -1.20
C GLY A 298 4.55 10.65 -1.15
N THR A 299 5.30 9.66 -0.69
CA THR A 299 6.76 9.74 -0.55
C THR A 299 7.45 9.68 -1.90
N ALA A 300 8.38 10.60 -2.16
CA ALA A 300 9.26 10.56 -3.32
C ALA A 300 10.53 9.75 -3.01
N GLU A 301 10.95 8.89 -3.93
CA GLU A 301 12.20 8.14 -3.82
C GLU A 301 13.40 9.06 -4.00
N LYS A 302 14.36 8.94 -3.07
CA LYS A 302 15.60 9.73 -3.12
C LYS A 302 16.32 9.51 -4.46
N GLY A 303 16.66 10.62 -5.13
CA GLY A 303 17.32 10.59 -6.44
C GLY A 303 16.42 10.19 -7.61
N GLY A 304 15.17 9.80 -7.38
CA GLY A 304 14.19 9.49 -8.42
C GLY A 304 13.74 10.73 -9.22
N PHE A 305 13.06 10.51 -10.33
CA PHE A 305 12.64 11.62 -11.20
C PHE A 305 11.63 12.55 -10.49
N SER A 306 10.71 12.02 -9.71
CA SER A 306 9.76 12.82 -8.92
C SER A 306 10.49 13.67 -7.88
N ALA A 307 11.49 13.11 -7.17
CA ALA A 307 12.29 13.86 -6.21
C ALA A 307 13.06 15.02 -6.88
N GLN A 308 13.64 14.77 -8.06
CA GLN A 308 14.31 15.83 -8.84
C GLN A 308 13.36 16.96 -9.28
N LEU A 309 12.10 16.64 -9.59
CA LEU A 309 11.10 17.67 -9.90
C LEU A 309 10.73 18.48 -8.66
N ILE A 310 10.63 17.86 -7.48
CA ILE A 310 10.38 18.53 -6.20
C ILE A 310 11.55 19.46 -5.86
N GLU A 311 12.78 18.97 -5.91
CA GLU A 311 14.00 19.76 -5.64
C GLU A 311 14.13 20.99 -6.55
N ARG A 312 13.65 20.89 -7.80
CA ARG A 312 13.64 22.00 -8.77
C ARG A 312 12.42 22.91 -8.66
N GLY A 313 11.55 22.70 -7.67
CA GLY A 313 10.30 23.45 -7.53
C GLY A 313 9.30 23.27 -8.67
N ARG A 314 9.38 22.15 -9.42
CA ARG A 314 8.50 21.81 -10.54
C ARG A 314 7.39 20.85 -10.14
N MET A 315 7.45 20.30 -8.93
CA MET A 315 6.43 19.43 -8.34
C MET A 315 6.31 19.79 -6.87
N GLU A 316 5.07 19.97 -6.42
CA GLU A 316 4.77 20.23 -5.01
C GLU A 316 4.47 18.94 -4.27
N LEU A 317 4.92 18.81 -3.01
CA LEU A 317 4.62 17.66 -2.17
C LEU A 317 3.46 17.99 -1.23
N LEU A 318 2.32 17.34 -1.44
CA LEU A 318 1.10 17.49 -0.64
C LEU A 318 0.60 16.11 -0.21
N THR A 319 0.78 15.76 1.05
CA THR A 319 0.46 14.41 1.54
C THR A 319 -1.05 14.14 1.53
N TYR A 320 -1.47 13.04 0.89
CA TYR A 320 -2.77 12.41 1.13
C TYR A 320 -2.57 11.16 1.99
N PRO A 321 -3.12 11.12 3.23
CA PRO A 321 -2.83 10.03 4.17
C PRO A 321 -3.57 8.75 3.80
N VAL A 322 -2.85 7.67 3.56
CA VAL A 322 -3.37 6.30 3.31
C VAL A 322 -2.76 5.26 4.25
N HIS A 323 -2.01 5.70 5.23
CA HIS A 323 -1.35 4.92 6.27
C HIS A 323 -1.58 5.53 7.63
N GLN A 324 -1.11 4.85 8.67
CA GLN A 324 -1.12 5.36 10.03
C GLN A 324 0.14 6.15 10.37
N ASN A 325 -0.02 7.10 11.26
CA ASN A 325 1.06 7.72 12.02
C ASN A 325 1.15 7.11 13.43
N TRP A 326 2.12 7.56 14.21
CA TRP A 326 2.35 7.08 15.58
C TRP A 326 1.12 7.21 16.48
N THR A 327 0.41 8.32 16.42
CA THR A 327 -0.80 8.56 17.22
C THR A 327 -1.93 7.58 16.87
N GLN A 328 -2.15 7.37 15.57
CA GLN A 328 -3.19 6.45 15.09
C GLN A 328 -2.86 4.99 15.39
N MET A 329 -1.59 4.59 15.23
CA MET A 329 -1.12 3.25 15.58
C MET A 329 -1.29 2.97 17.09
N ASN A 330 -0.91 3.92 17.96
CA ASN A 330 -1.09 3.77 19.39
C ASN A 330 -2.58 3.68 19.78
N ALA A 331 -3.42 4.53 19.21
CA ALA A 331 -4.87 4.46 19.42
C ALA A 331 -5.45 3.11 18.97
N LEU A 332 -4.93 2.53 17.86
CA LEU A 332 -5.29 1.18 17.43
C LEU A 332 -4.85 0.13 18.47
N ALA A 333 -3.65 0.24 19.01
CA ALA A 333 -3.15 -0.67 20.03
C ALA A 333 -3.98 -0.62 21.33
N GLU A 334 -4.41 0.58 21.76
CA GLU A 334 -5.20 0.80 22.98
C GLU A 334 -6.59 0.14 22.96
N VAL A 335 -7.22 0.02 21.79
CA VAL A 335 -8.55 -0.62 21.66
C VAL A 335 -8.48 -2.13 21.46
N ASN A 336 -7.28 -2.69 21.54
CA ASN A 336 -6.97 -4.10 21.40
C ASN A 336 -6.16 -4.61 22.60
N SER A 337 -5.87 -5.91 22.67
CA SER A 337 -5.09 -6.52 23.75
C SER A 337 -3.85 -7.18 23.14
N PHE A 338 -2.82 -6.38 22.87
CA PHE A 338 -1.55 -6.86 22.35
C PHE A 338 -0.50 -6.86 23.48
N ASP A 339 0.17 -8.01 23.68
CA ASP A 339 1.25 -8.10 24.68
C ASP A 339 2.46 -7.25 24.26
N ARG A 340 2.71 -7.17 22.94
CA ARG A 340 3.79 -6.38 22.33
C ARG A 340 3.37 -5.82 20.98
N VAL A 341 3.84 -4.60 20.66
CA VAL A 341 3.62 -3.93 19.36
C VAL A 341 4.95 -3.59 18.71
N ILE A 342 5.08 -3.87 17.41
CA ILE A 342 6.20 -3.46 16.56
C ILE A 342 5.64 -2.55 15.46
N PRO A 343 6.06 -1.28 15.43
CA PRO A 343 5.77 -0.40 14.30
C PRO A 343 6.62 -0.80 13.09
N TYR A 344 6.05 -0.76 11.88
CA TYR A 344 6.77 -1.03 10.65
C TYR A 344 6.49 0.02 9.57
N HIS A 345 7.13 -0.11 8.41
CA HIS A 345 6.93 0.70 7.20
C HIS A 345 7.48 2.14 7.30
N SER A 346 8.32 2.45 8.29
CA SER A 346 8.88 3.80 8.44
C SER A 346 10.38 3.79 8.66
N ALA A 347 11.11 4.57 7.86
CA ALA A 347 12.53 4.88 8.09
C ALA A 347 12.75 5.89 9.23
N LYS A 348 11.68 6.53 9.71
CA LYS A 348 11.74 7.51 10.82
C LYS A 348 11.73 6.84 12.20
N ILE A 349 11.49 5.53 12.25
CA ILE A 349 11.45 4.73 13.48
C ILE A 349 12.69 3.86 13.51
N LEU A 350 13.60 4.14 14.44
CA LEU A 350 14.80 3.31 14.61
C LEU A 350 14.41 1.98 15.24
N VAL A 351 14.88 0.89 14.64
CA VAL A 351 14.72 -0.47 15.15
C VAL A 351 16.12 -1.05 15.38
N GLU A 352 16.40 -1.44 16.62
CA GLU A 352 17.66 -2.07 16.97
C GLU A 352 17.82 -3.41 16.23
N PRO A 353 19.03 -3.76 15.74
CA PRO A 353 19.27 -5.02 15.05
C PRO A 353 18.85 -6.27 15.84
N SER A 354 18.97 -6.22 17.17
CA SER A 354 18.51 -7.28 18.08
C SER A 354 17.00 -7.48 18.05
N ALA A 355 16.24 -6.44 17.70
CA ALA A 355 14.78 -6.51 17.59
C ALA A 355 14.30 -7.17 16.29
N MET A 356 15.21 -7.51 15.37
CA MET A 356 14.86 -8.23 14.13
C MET A 356 14.50 -9.71 14.38
N ASN A 357 14.80 -10.24 15.55
CA ASN A 357 14.48 -11.61 15.97
C ASN A 357 13.61 -11.56 17.23
N VAL A 358 12.34 -11.93 17.10
CA VAL A 358 11.35 -11.80 18.18
C VAL A 358 10.81 -13.16 18.58
N HIS A 359 11.03 -13.56 19.83
CA HIS A 359 10.31 -14.69 20.42
C HIS A 359 8.93 -14.24 20.86
N ILE A 360 7.92 -15.05 20.50
CA ILE A 360 6.49 -14.80 20.76
C ILE A 360 5.95 -15.83 21.72
#